data_b83b1c33de709d474aa76085b40168f2
#
_entry.id   b83b1c33de709d474aa76085b40168f2
#
_cell.length_a   1.000
_cell.length_b   1.000
_cell.length_c   1.000
_cell.angle_alpha   90.00
_cell.angle_beta   90.00
_cell.angle_gamma   90.00
#
_symmetry.space_group_name_H-M   'P 1'
#
loop_
_entity.id
_entity.type
_entity.pdbx_description
1 polymer ?
#
loop_
_entity_poly.entity_id
_entity_poly.type
_entity_poly.pdbx_seq_one_letter_code
_entity_poly.pdbx_strand_id
1 'polypeptide(L)'
;MPDLPHSNPKQFVQGSPVLHVVDVLATASYYRDKLGFYWDFGDENYAVVWRDNAAVHFARGSEAPSGVHLFVWVRYVDAYYEELNERGTKAEIAPTTQPYGIREFSILDINGVSIVFGQDDELI
;
A
#
# COMPACT_ATOMS: atom_id res chain seq x y z
N MET A 1 -2.27 -28.46 4.52
CA MET A 1 -2.66 -27.06 4.76
C MET A 1 -4.06 -27.03 5.34
N PRO A 2 -4.26 -26.38 6.48
CA PRO A 2 -5.61 -26.27 7.02
C PRO A 2 -6.52 -25.45 6.10
N ASP A 3 -7.79 -25.74 6.13
CA ASP A 3 -8.76 -24.97 5.37
C ASP A 3 -8.79 -23.53 5.90
N LEU A 4 -8.85 -22.59 4.97
CA LEU A 4 -8.99 -21.19 5.34
C LEU A 4 -10.44 -20.89 5.71
N PRO A 5 -10.67 -20.09 6.77
CA PRO A 5 -12.03 -19.72 7.12
C PRO A 5 -12.63 -18.81 6.04
N HIS A 6 -13.85 -19.17 5.61
CA HIS A 6 -14.58 -18.34 4.66
C HIS A 6 -16.06 -18.56 4.80
N SER A 7 -16.80 -17.54 4.42
CA SER A 7 -18.26 -17.58 4.45
C SER A 7 -18.83 -18.14 3.15
N ASN A 8 -20.05 -18.66 3.22
CA ASN A 8 -20.77 -19.12 2.04
C ASN A 8 -22.19 -18.50 2.05
N PRO A 9 -22.53 -17.53 1.19
CA PRO A 9 -21.60 -16.87 0.26
C PRO A 9 -20.49 -16.09 0.99
N LYS A 10 -19.41 -15.82 0.28
CA LYS A 10 -18.29 -15.06 0.86
C LYS A 10 -18.76 -13.68 1.30
N GLN A 11 -18.51 -13.35 2.56
CA GLN A 11 -18.94 -12.08 3.16
C GLN A 11 -17.88 -11.00 3.05
N PHE A 12 -16.60 -11.37 3.25
CA PHE A 12 -15.52 -10.40 3.32
C PHE A 12 -15.00 -10.11 1.91
N VAL A 13 -15.16 -8.85 1.47
CA VAL A 13 -14.75 -8.42 0.14
C VAL A 13 -13.35 -7.84 0.18
N GLN A 14 -13.08 -6.95 1.13
CA GLN A 14 -11.81 -6.26 1.25
C GLN A 14 -11.73 -5.59 2.62
N GLY A 15 -10.52 -5.53 3.16
CA GLY A 15 -10.20 -4.69 4.30
C GLY A 15 -9.28 -3.57 3.83
N SER A 16 -9.39 -2.39 4.43
CA SER A 16 -8.56 -1.25 4.06
C SER A 16 -8.16 -0.45 5.29
N PRO A 17 -6.90 -0.05 5.40
CA PRO A 17 -6.50 0.88 6.44
C PRO A 17 -7.07 2.26 6.18
N VAL A 18 -7.35 3.00 7.24
CA VAL A 18 -7.69 4.41 7.18
C VAL A 18 -6.57 5.17 7.87
N LEU A 19 -5.86 6.00 7.11
CA LEU A 19 -4.78 6.82 7.65
C LEU A 19 -5.29 8.24 7.85
N HIS A 20 -5.08 8.79 9.05
CA HIS A 20 -5.37 10.19 9.30
C HIS A 20 -4.17 11.01 8.87
N VAL A 21 -4.37 11.91 7.92
CA VAL A 21 -3.30 12.71 7.32
C VAL A 21 -3.68 14.19 7.35
N VAL A 22 -2.66 15.05 7.34
CA VAL A 22 -2.92 16.50 7.41
C VAL A 22 -3.46 17.01 6.08
N ASP A 23 -2.91 16.54 4.96
CA ASP A 23 -3.29 16.98 3.62
C ASP A 23 -3.77 15.76 2.80
N VAL A 24 -5.09 15.58 2.76
CA VAL A 24 -5.71 14.44 2.09
C VAL A 24 -5.47 14.49 0.58
N LEU A 25 -5.61 15.67 -0.04
CA LEU A 25 -5.46 15.81 -1.50
C LEU A 25 -4.02 15.55 -1.93
N ALA A 26 -3.04 16.10 -1.20
CA ALA A 26 -1.63 15.86 -1.51
C ALA A 26 -1.27 14.39 -1.34
N THR A 27 -1.82 13.74 -0.32
CA THR A 27 -1.59 12.31 -0.08
C THR A 27 -2.17 11.46 -1.20
N ALA A 28 -3.43 11.71 -1.58
CA ALA A 28 -4.06 10.95 -2.66
C ALA A 28 -3.32 11.17 -3.99
N SER A 29 -2.88 12.39 -4.27
CA SER A 29 -2.09 12.68 -5.46
C SER A 29 -0.76 11.92 -5.48
N TYR A 30 -0.09 11.85 -4.31
CA TYR A 30 1.15 11.08 -4.18
C TYR A 30 0.93 9.60 -4.50
N TYR A 31 -0.11 9.01 -3.94
CA TYR A 31 -0.40 7.59 -4.18
C TYR A 31 -0.74 7.34 -5.65
N ARG A 32 -1.44 8.26 -6.29
CA ARG A 32 -1.74 8.16 -7.72
C ARG A 32 -0.48 8.30 -8.58
N ASP A 33 0.29 9.36 -8.36
CA ASP A 33 1.38 9.74 -9.27
C ASP A 33 2.67 8.98 -8.98
N LYS A 34 2.98 8.75 -7.72
CA LYS A 34 4.25 8.14 -7.28
C LYS A 34 4.15 6.65 -7.03
N LEU A 35 2.96 6.13 -6.71
CA LEU A 35 2.77 4.71 -6.43
C LEU A 35 1.90 4.01 -7.48
N GLY A 36 1.25 4.76 -8.36
CA GLY A 36 0.43 4.19 -9.43
C GLY A 36 -0.93 3.69 -9.00
N PHE A 37 -1.44 4.16 -7.87
CA PHE A 37 -2.78 3.83 -7.43
C PHE A 37 -3.81 4.65 -8.20
N TYR A 38 -5.04 4.12 -8.29
CA TYR A 38 -6.16 4.84 -8.83
C TYR A 38 -6.83 5.66 -7.72
N TRP A 39 -6.97 6.97 -7.95
CA TRP A 39 -7.70 7.83 -7.03
C TRP A 39 -9.18 7.72 -7.41
N ASP A 40 -9.92 6.95 -6.62
CA ASP A 40 -11.30 6.59 -6.91
C ASP A 40 -12.25 7.76 -6.64
N PHE A 41 -12.24 8.28 -5.42
CA PHE A 41 -13.08 9.42 -5.06
C PHE A 41 -12.55 10.12 -3.82
N GLY A 42 -13.13 11.27 -3.53
CA GLY A 42 -12.89 12.00 -2.29
C GLY A 42 -12.55 13.47 -2.49
N ASP A 43 -12.37 14.14 -1.37
CA ASP A 43 -12.09 15.58 -1.29
C ASP A 43 -11.04 15.83 -0.21
N GLU A 44 -10.94 17.08 0.26
CA GLU A 44 -9.96 17.46 1.28
C GLU A 44 -10.22 16.82 2.65
N ASN A 45 -11.38 16.22 2.86
CA ASN A 45 -11.73 15.61 4.15
C ASN A 45 -11.52 14.09 4.16
N TYR A 46 -11.73 13.44 3.01
CA TYR A 46 -11.62 11.99 2.92
C TYR A 46 -11.41 11.58 1.46
N ALA A 47 -10.48 10.67 1.22
CA ALA A 47 -10.23 10.16 -0.13
C ALA A 47 -9.91 8.67 -0.09
N VAL A 48 -10.16 8.00 -1.20
CA VAL A 48 -9.92 6.56 -1.35
C VAL A 48 -9.09 6.33 -2.59
N VAL A 49 -8.01 5.60 -2.43
CA VAL A 49 -7.17 5.13 -3.55
C VAL A 49 -7.10 3.61 -3.52
N TRP A 50 -6.95 2.99 -4.67
CA TRP A 50 -6.78 1.55 -4.74
C TRP A 50 -6.00 1.13 -5.98
N ARG A 51 -5.41 -0.05 -5.89
CA ARG A 51 -4.79 -0.73 -7.02
C ARG A 51 -5.05 -2.23 -6.83
N ASP A 52 -5.70 -2.85 -7.81
CA ASP A 52 -6.22 -4.21 -7.69
C ASP A 52 -7.03 -4.34 -6.38
N ASN A 53 -6.66 -5.23 -5.46
CA ASN A 53 -7.35 -5.39 -4.18
C ASN A 53 -6.73 -4.60 -3.03
N ALA A 54 -5.68 -3.85 -3.28
CA ALA A 54 -5.06 -3.03 -2.23
C ALA A 54 -5.69 -1.65 -2.23
N ALA A 55 -6.33 -1.28 -1.15
CA ALA A 55 -6.93 0.04 -1.01
C ALA A 55 -6.45 0.72 0.26
N VAL A 56 -6.39 2.04 0.23
CA VAL A 56 -6.05 2.88 1.37
C VAL A 56 -7.01 4.05 1.39
N HIS A 57 -7.53 4.36 2.58
CA HIS A 57 -8.38 5.51 2.80
C HIS A 57 -7.58 6.57 3.56
N PHE A 58 -7.83 7.83 3.24
CA PHE A 58 -7.22 8.95 3.93
C PHE A 58 -8.31 9.82 4.53
N ALA A 59 -8.26 9.99 5.83
CA ALA A 59 -9.16 10.90 6.55
C ALA A 59 -8.34 12.09 7.04
N ARG A 60 -8.95 13.26 7.03
CA ARG A 60 -8.28 14.47 7.50
C ARG A 60 -8.02 14.38 9.00
N GLY A 61 -6.77 14.65 9.39
CA GLY A 61 -6.35 14.69 10.78
C GLY A 61 -5.50 15.91 11.05
N SER A 62 -5.12 16.12 12.30
CA SER A 62 -4.34 17.28 12.72
C SER A 62 -2.83 17.02 12.74
N GLU A 63 -2.42 15.76 12.63
CA GLU A 63 -1.02 15.35 12.70
C GLU A 63 -0.72 14.28 11.66
N ALA A 64 0.54 14.14 11.30
CA ALA A 64 0.98 13.05 10.44
C ALA A 64 0.78 11.71 11.15
N PRO A 65 0.48 10.62 10.41
CA PRO A 65 0.33 9.30 11.02
C PRO A 65 1.60 8.88 11.76
N SER A 66 1.43 8.23 12.92
CA SER A 66 2.54 7.68 13.69
C SER A 66 2.19 6.29 14.19
N GLY A 67 3.22 5.46 14.39
CA GLY A 67 3.03 4.09 14.86
C GLY A 67 2.32 3.19 13.86
N VAL A 68 2.30 3.56 12.58
CA VAL A 68 1.62 2.83 11.52
C VAL A 68 2.60 2.53 10.41
N HIS A 69 2.57 1.31 9.92
CA HIS A 69 3.21 0.97 8.65
C HIS A 69 2.28 0.06 7.88
N LEU A 70 2.44 0.03 6.57
CA LEU A 70 1.62 -0.81 5.70
C LEU A 70 2.45 -1.94 5.15
N PHE A 71 1.84 -3.11 5.00
CA PHE A 71 2.44 -4.22 4.27
C PHE A 71 1.48 -4.61 3.17
N VAL A 72 1.97 -4.61 1.93
CA VAL A 72 1.15 -4.92 0.75
C VAL A 72 1.77 -6.11 0.04
N TRP A 73 0.98 -7.16 -0.15
CA TRP A 73 1.41 -8.30 -0.95
C TRP A 73 1.31 -7.96 -2.43
N VAL A 74 2.38 -8.24 -3.18
CA VAL A 74 2.43 -8.09 -4.62
C VAL A 74 2.93 -9.39 -5.26
N ARG A 75 2.55 -9.63 -6.51
CA ARG A 75 2.97 -10.84 -7.22
C ARG A 75 4.37 -10.74 -7.76
N TYR A 76 4.78 -9.55 -8.22
CA TYR A 76 6.05 -9.34 -8.92
C TYR A 76 6.72 -8.10 -8.33
N VAL A 77 7.43 -8.32 -7.22
CA VAL A 77 8.02 -7.22 -6.44
C VAL A 77 9.08 -6.45 -7.23
N ASP A 78 9.91 -7.16 -8.00
CA ASP A 78 10.95 -6.47 -8.79
C ASP A 78 10.33 -5.62 -9.89
N ALA A 79 9.28 -6.09 -10.55
CA ALA A 79 8.58 -5.32 -11.58
C ALA A 79 7.96 -4.05 -11.00
N TYR A 80 7.38 -4.14 -9.81
CA TYR A 80 6.80 -2.98 -9.16
C TYR A 80 7.88 -1.99 -8.71
N TYR A 81 9.01 -2.50 -8.21
CA TYR A 81 10.16 -1.66 -7.90
C TYR A 81 10.64 -0.86 -9.12
N GLU A 82 10.74 -1.52 -10.28
CA GLU A 82 11.10 -0.86 -11.54
C GLU A 82 10.08 0.22 -11.92
N GLU A 83 8.78 -0.08 -11.78
CA GLU A 83 7.73 0.89 -12.05
C GLU A 83 7.88 2.12 -11.15
N LEU A 84 8.16 1.92 -9.86
CA LEU A 84 8.34 3.04 -8.94
C LEU A 84 9.56 3.89 -9.31
N ASN A 85 10.64 3.25 -9.75
CA ASN A 85 11.82 3.99 -10.24
C ASN A 85 11.44 4.87 -11.43
N GLU A 86 10.65 4.37 -12.37
CA GLU A 86 10.18 5.13 -13.52
C GLU A 86 9.29 6.31 -13.11
N ARG A 87 8.56 6.17 -12.03
CA ARG A 87 7.73 7.24 -11.48
C ARG A 87 8.52 8.25 -10.65
N GLY A 88 9.82 8.01 -10.45
CA GLY A 88 10.67 8.88 -9.64
C GLY A 88 10.54 8.63 -8.14
N THR A 89 10.04 7.47 -7.75
CA THR A 89 9.88 7.09 -6.34
C THR A 89 11.05 6.22 -5.93
N LYS A 90 11.79 6.67 -4.91
CA LYS A 90 12.97 5.95 -4.42
C LYS A 90 12.58 5.00 -3.31
N ALA A 91 13.07 3.77 -3.40
CA ALA A 91 12.95 2.82 -2.30
C ALA A 91 13.87 3.20 -1.15
N GLU A 92 13.40 3.00 0.07
CA GLU A 92 14.23 3.12 1.26
C GLU A 92 15.19 1.92 1.33
N ILE A 93 14.66 0.74 1.02
CA ILE A 93 15.42 -0.52 0.94
C ILE A 93 15.04 -1.18 -0.38
N ALA A 94 16.05 -1.49 -1.21
CA ALA A 94 15.82 -2.17 -2.48
C ALA A 94 15.37 -3.62 -2.28
N PRO A 95 14.75 -4.25 -3.30
CA PRO A 95 14.25 -5.61 -3.17
C PRO A 95 15.33 -6.58 -2.67
N THR A 96 15.01 -7.28 -1.59
CA THR A 96 15.90 -8.22 -0.92
C THR A 96 15.08 -9.40 -0.42
N THR A 97 15.57 -10.61 -0.65
CA THR A 97 14.93 -11.80 -0.10
C THR A 97 15.37 -11.95 1.35
N GLN A 98 14.40 -11.91 2.25
CA GLN A 98 14.65 -11.99 3.68
C GLN A 98 14.87 -13.45 4.13
N PRO A 99 15.48 -13.68 5.31
CA PRO A 99 15.68 -15.04 5.82
C PRO A 99 14.39 -15.84 5.95
N TYR A 100 13.25 -15.18 6.14
CA TYR A 100 11.95 -15.83 6.23
C TYR A 100 11.32 -16.15 4.88
N GLY A 101 12.03 -15.90 3.76
CA GLY A 101 11.58 -16.31 2.43
C GLY A 101 10.78 -15.28 1.63
N ILE A 102 10.46 -14.14 2.21
CA ILE A 102 9.72 -13.08 1.52
C ILE A 102 10.72 -12.13 0.85
N ARG A 103 10.51 -11.87 -0.44
CA ARG A 103 11.28 -10.86 -1.14
C ARG A 103 10.53 -9.54 -1.09
N GLU A 104 11.14 -8.51 -0.52
CA GLU A 104 10.45 -7.28 -0.23
C GLU A 104 11.33 -6.04 -0.41
N PHE A 105 10.68 -4.90 -0.63
CA PHE A 105 11.32 -3.59 -0.56
C PHE A 105 10.37 -2.63 0.16
N SER A 106 10.89 -1.49 0.58
CA SER A 106 10.08 -0.51 1.30
C SER A 106 10.30 0.89 0.78
N ILE A 107 9.28 1.72 0.96
CA ILE A 107 9.34 3.16 0.69
C ILE A 107 8.81 3.91 1.89
N LEU A 108 9.11 5.20 1.97
CA LEU A 108 8.40 6.12 2.84
C LEU A 108 7.46 6.95 1.97
N ASP A 109 6.19 7.02 2.35
CA ASP A 109 5.25 7.85 1.62
C ASP A 109 5.44 9.33 1.96
N ILE A 110 4.60 10.20 1.38
CA ILE A 110 4.70 11.66 1.57
C ILE A 110 4.54 12.07 3.04
N ASN A 111 3.91 11.24 3.87
CA ASN A 111 3.70 11.52 5.28
C ASN A 111 4.70 10.79 6.18
N GLY A 112 5.68 10.10 5.60
CA GLY A 112 6.66 9.34 6.36
C GLY A 112 6.17 7.96 6.80
N VAL A 113 5.06 7.49 6.27
CA VAL A 113 4.56 6.13 6.56
C VAL A 113 5.38 5.13 5.76
N SER A 114 5.93 4.14 6.44
CA SER A 114 6.65 3.05 5.79
C SER A 114 5.66 2.10 5.12
N ILE A 115 5.90 1.81 3.85
CA ILE A 115 5.12 0.81 3.11
C ILE A 115 6.09 -0.26 2.63
N VAL A 116 5.82 -1.50 3.04
CA VAL A 116 6.59 -2.66 2.60
C VAL A 116 5.78 -3.39 1.53
N PHE A 117 6.41 -3.65 0.40
CA PHE A 117 5.82 -4.46 -0.67
C PHE A 117 6.55 -5.79 -0.69
N GLY A 118 5.83 -6.89 -0.49
CA GLY A 118 6.40 -8.20 -0.36
C GLY A 118 5.82 -9.21 -1.33
N GLN A 119 6.67 -10.11 -1.80
CA GLN A 119 6.29 -11.22 -2.68
C GLN A 119 6.59 -12.53 -1.97
N ASP A 120 5.56 -13.38 -1.89
CA ASP A 120 5.71 -14.74 -1.41
C ASP A 120 5.37 -15.67 -2.58
N ASP A 121 6.37 -16.39 -3.08
CA ASP A 121 6.21 -17.26 -4.24
C ASP A 121 5.17 -18.35 -4.00
N GLU A 122 4.89 -18.71 -2.77
CA GLU A 122 3.85 -19.68 -2.43
C GLU A 122 2.44 -19.13 -2.60
N LEU A 123 2.29 -17.79 -2.69
CA LEU A 123 0.98 -17.15 -2.81
C LEU A 123 0.58 -16.82 -4.24
N ILE A 124 1.48 -17.00 -5.21
CA ILE A 124 1.25 -16.64 -6.60
C ILE A 124 1.29 -17.82 -7.56
#